data_979253f64d8f61718f0f884544f6066e
#
_entry.id   979253f64d8f61718f0f884544f6066e
#
_cell.length_a   1.000
_cell.length_b   1.000
_cell.length_c   1.000
_cell.angle_alpha   90.00
_cell.angle_beta   90.00
_cell.angle_gamma   90.00
#
_symmetry.space_group_name_H-M   'P 1'
#
loop_
_entity.id
_entity.type
_entity.pdbx_description
1 polymer ?
#
loop_
_entity_poly.entity_id
_entity_poly.type
_entity_poly.pdbx_seq_one_letter_code
_entity_poly.pdbx_strand_id
1 'polypeptide(L)'
;MTKNTKRRLSVALGVLFCLWLAFVTYIDWAMHQPPEEFGHIMARMPMPAYFLFPFETMWSDARKGTLTPGDLAPDFTVETLDTKAPTQLASLWAGKPVVLVFGSYT
;
A
#
# COMPACT_ATOMS: atom_id res chain seq x y z
N MET A 1 11.92 -40.28 15.13
CA MET A 1 11.17 -39.15 15.72
C MET A 1 9.94 -39.70 16.45
N THR A 2 9.83 -39.44 17.75
CA THR A 2 8.74 -39.98 18.57
C THR A 2 7.40 -39.28 18.24
N LYS A 3 6.27 -39.91 18.56
CA LYS A 3 4.92 -39.40 18.32
C LYS A 3 4.73 -38.02 18.99
N ASN A 4 5.31 -37.82 20.18
CA ASN A 4 5.26 -36.56 20.91
C ASN A 4 6.09 -35.47 20.23
N THR A 5 7.22 -35.80 19.62
CA THR A 5 8.06 -34.86 18.88
C THR A 5 7.34 -34.37 17.63
N LYS A 6 6.69 -35.27 16.89
CA LYS A 6 5.87 -34.88 15.70
C LYS A 6 4.73 -33.95 16.07
N ARG A 7 4.02 -34.27 17.17
CA ARG A 7 2.93 -33.40 17.67
C ARG A 7 3.42 -32.02 18.08
N ARG A 8 4.54 -31.93 18.80
CA ARG A 8 5.15 -30.64 19.20
C ARG A 8 5.58 -29.83 17.99
N LEU A 9 6.17 -30.47 16.99
CA LEU A 9 6.57 -29.82 15.75
C LEU A 9 5.36 -29.30 14.98
N SER A 10 4.30 -30.09 14.85
CA SER A 10 3.07 -29.66 14.17
C SER A 10 2.41 -28.45 14.86
N VAL A 11 2.38 -28.46 16.20
CA VAL A 11 1.85 -27.33 16.97
C VAL A 11 2.71 -26.08 16.77
N ALA A 12 4.04 -26.23 16.84
CA ALA A 12 4.95 -25.10 16.60
C ALA A 12 4.81 -24.50 15.21
N LEU A 13 4.72 -25.34 14.19
CA LEU A 13 4.49 -24.91 12.80
C LEU A 13 3.13 -24.20 12.64
N GLY A 14 2.09 -24.72 13.29
CA GLY A 14 0.77 -24.10 13.30
C GLY A 14 0.79 -22.72 13.94
N VAL A 15 1.47 -22.57 15.07
CA VAL A 15 1.63 -21.27 15.75
C VAL A 15 2.41 -20.28 14.87
N LEU A 16 3.53 -20.71 14.29
CA LEU A 16 4.31 -19.86 13.38
C LEU A 16 3.50 -19.42 12.17
N PHE A 17 2.69 -20.33 11.60
CA PHE A 17 1.82 -19.99 10.48
C PHE A 17 0.75 -18.97 10.87
N CYS A 18 0.12 -19.11 12.04
CA CYS A 18 -0.85 -18.14 12.55
C CYS A 18 -0.21 -16.77 12.79
N LEU A 19 1.01 -16.73 13.35
CA LEU A 19 1.76 -15.47 13.55
C LEU A 19 2.10 -14.83 12.22
N TRP A 20 2.50 -15.59 11.23
CA TRP A 20 2.77 -15.09 9.88
C TRP A 20 1.50 -14.53 9.21
N LEU A 21 0.37 -15.23 9.30
CA LEU A 21 -0.91 -14.71 8.80
C LEU A 21 -1.32 -13.40 9.48
N ALA A 22 -1.16 -13.31 10.79
CA ALA A 22 -1.44 -12.08 11.54
C ALA A 22 -0.54 -10.94 11.06
N PHE A 23 0.74 -11.21 10.84
CA PHE A 23 1.69 -10.24 10.31
C PHE A 23 1.32 -9.75 8.90
N VAL A 24 1.02 -10.66 7.98
CA VAL A 24 0.62 -10.32 6.60
C VAL A 24 -0.69 -9.52 6.60
N THR A 25 -1.65 -9.89 7.43
CA THR A 25 -2.92 -9.14 7.58
C THR A 25 -2.68 -7.73 8.10
N TYR A 26 -1.77 -7.56 9.07
CA TYR A 26 -1.38 -6.25 9.57
C TYR A 26 -0.73 -5.38 8.48
N ILE A 27 0.16 -5.96 7.67
CA ILE A 27 0.80 -5.26 6.56
C ILE A 27 -0.22 -4.86 5.49
N ASP A 28 -1.15 -5.74 5.16
CA ASP A 28 -2.23 -5.44 4.22
C ASP A 28 -3.08 -4.26 4.70
N TRP A 29 -3.46 -4.26 5.97
CA TRP A 29 -4.14 -3.13 6.58
C TRP A 29 -3.31 -1.85 6.50
N ALA A 30 -2.02 -1.92 6.81
CA ALA A 30 -1.11 -0.77 6.75
C ALA A 30 -0.98 -0.20 5.33
N MET A 31 -0.97 -1.05 4.31
CA MET A 31 -0.91 -0.64 2.90
C MET A 31 -2.15 0.13 2.43
N HIS A 32 -3.28 -0.02 3.11
CA HIS A 32 -4.52 0.72 2.82
C HIS A 32 -4.60 2.06 3.60
N GLN A 33 -3.65 2.33 4.48
CA GLN A 33 -3.57 3.61 5.17
C GLN A 33 -3.00 4.71 4.25
N PRO A 34 -3.14 6.00 4.60
CA PRO A 34 -2.48 7.08 3.89
C PRO A 34 -0.97 6.82 3.72
N PRO A 35 -0.35 7.25 2.60
CA PRO A 35 1.07 6.94 2.34
C PRO A 35 2.03 7.35 3.45
N GLU A 36 1.74 8.44 4.16
CA GLU A 36 2.57 8.90 5.28
C GLU A 36 2.54 7.92 6.45
N GLU A 37 1.36 7.45 6.83
CA GLU A 37 1.20 6.46 7.90
C GLU A 37 1.87 5.13 7.54
N PHE A 38 1.67 4.67 6.32
CA PHE A 38 2.35 3.48 5.81
C PHE A 38 3.87 3.64 5.84
N GLY A 39 4.38 4.80 5.43
CA GLY A 39 5.81 5.11 5.47
C GLY A 39 6.39 5.05 6.88
N HIS A 40 5.68 5.57 7.88
CA HIS A 40 6.08 5.49 9.28
C HIS A 40 6.13 4.05 9.81
N ILE A 41 5.16 3.23 9.43
CA ILE A 41 5.13 1.81 9.80
C ILE A 41 6.31 1.08 9.17
N MET A 42 6.54 1.28 7.87
CA MET A 42 7.65 0.65 7.15
C MET A 42 9.03 1.07 7.66
N ALA A 43 9.20 2.34 8.01
CA ALA A 43 10.47 2.84 8.53
C ALA A 43 10.92 2.17 9.83
N ARG A 44 9.98 1.64 10.60
CA ARG A 44 10.25 0.93 11.86
C ARG A 44 10.46 -0.57 11.67
N MET A 45 10.20 -1.08 10.47
CA MET A 45 10.29 -2.51 10.19
C MET A 45 11.74 -2.94 9.98
N PRO A 46 12.21 -4.01 10.64
CA PRO A 46 13.54 -4.55 10.39
C PRO A 46 13.63 -5.15 8.98
N MET A 47 14.79 -5.00 8.35
CA MET A 47 15.03 -5.45 6.97
C MET A 47 14.59 -6.89 6.68
N PRO A 48 14.87 -7.89 7.53
CA PRO A 48 14.45 -9.28 7.26
C PRO A 48 12.94 -9.46 7.15
N ALA A 49 12.13 -8.60 7.77
CA ALA A 49 10.67 -8.69 7.72
C ALA A 49 10.11 -8.48 6.32
N TYR A 50 10.80 -7.71 5.47
CA TYR A 50 10.39 -7.47 4.08
C TYR A 50 10.39 -8.75 3.22
N PHE A 51 11.14 -9.78 3.60
CA PHE A 51 11.15 -11.05 2.90
C PHE A 51 10.00 -12.00 3.29
N LEU A 52 9.23 -11.64 4.31
CA LEU A 52 8.14 -12.47 4.83
C LEU A 52 6.81 -12.24 4.11
N PHE A 53 6.72 -11.27 3.23
CA PHE A 53 5.51 -10.98 2.47
C PHE A 53 5.82 -10.47 1.06
N PRO A 54 4.91 -10.71 0.07
CA PRO A 54 5.09 -10.26 -1.31
C PRO A 54 4.73 -8.77 -1.43
N PHE A 55 5.67 -7.89 -1.09
CA PHE A 55 5.47 -6.43 -1.02
C PHE A 55 4.86 -5.86 -2.30
N GLU A 56 5.48 -6.13 -3.44
CA GLU A 56 5.08 -5.54 -4.72
C GLU A 56 3.65 -5.90 -5.12
N THR A 57 3.30 -7.17 -4.98
CA THR A 57 1.95 -7.65 -5.29
C THR A 57 0.91 -7.04 -4.36
N MET A 58 1.16 -7.05 -3.07
CA MET A 58 0.24 -6.49 -2.07
C MET A 58 0.10 -4.99 -2.21
N TRP A 59 1.20 -4.28 -2.46
CA TRP A 59 1.19 -2.84 -2.67
C TRP A 59 0.41 -2.44 -3.92
N SER A 60 0.67 -3.11 -5.04
CA SER A 60 -0.05 -2.87 -6.30
C SER A 60 -1.54 -3.13 -6.15
N ASP A 61 -1.91 -4.18 -5.44
CA ASP A 61 -3.32 -4.51 -5.19
C ASP A 61 -4.01 -3.47 -4.30
N ALA A 62 -3.34 -3.02 -3.25
CA ALA A 62 -3.86 -2.00 -2.34
C ALA A 62 -4.03 -0.62 -3.01
N ARG A 63 -3.24 -0.32 -4.04
CA ARG A 63 -3.20 1.00 -4.70
C ARG A 63 -3.81 1.06 -6.09
N LYS A 64 -4.28 -0.06 -6.65
CA LYS A 64 -4.86 -0.08 -8.00
C LYS A 64 -6.12 0.77 -8.17
N GLY A 65 -6.84 1.06 -7.09
CA GLY A 65 -8.09 1.81 -7.14
C GLY A 65 -9.22 1.06 -7.87
N THR A 66 -10.27 1.77 -8.20
CA THR A 66 -11.49 1.22 -8.83
C THR A 66 -11.84 1.88 -10.16
N LEU A 67 -11.04 2.87 -10.61
CA LEU A 67 -11.29 3.59 -11.84
C LEU A 67 -10.95 2.75 -13.07
N THR A 68 -11.82 2.81 -14.07
CA THR A 68 -11.62 2.20 -15.38
C THR A 68 -11.64 3.27 -16.47
N PRO A 69 -11.05 3.00 -17.66
CA PRO A 69 -11.15 3.93 -18.79
C PRO A 69 -12.62 4.26 -19.13
N GLY A 70 -12.91 5.54 -19.25
CA GLY A 70 -14.26 6.05 -19.47
C GLY A 70 -14.98 6.52 -18.21
N ASP A 71 -14.47 6.19 -17.03
CA ASP A 71 -15.03 6.70 -15.79
C ASP A 71 -14.75 8.19 -15.62
N LEU A 72 -15.62 8.85 -14.86
CA LEU A 72 -15.41 10.24 -14.49
C LEU A 72 -14.18 10.35 -13.58
N ALA A 73 -13.23 11.21 -13.97
CA ALA A 73 -12.04 11.44 -13.17
C ALA A 73 -12.40 12.10 -11.82
N PRO A 74 -11.83 11.64 -10.70
CA PRO A 74 -12.04 12.28 -9.42
C PRO A 74 -11.43 13.69 -9.42
N ASP A 75 -12.17 14.63 -8.85
CA ASP A 75 -11.71 16.00 -8.70
C ASP A 75 -11.04 16.20 -7.34
N PHE A 76 -9.98 16.98 -7.31
CA PHE A 76 -9.28 17.35 -6.09
C PHE A 76 -8.57 18.68 -6.27
N THR A 77 -8.22 19.30 -5.15
CA THR A 77 -7.51 20.58 -5.14
C THR A 77 -6.02 20.33 -4.91
N VAL A 78 -5.19 20.99 -5.73
CA VAL A 78 -3.73 20.98 -5.62
C VAL A 78 -3.22 22.41 -5.51
N GLU A 79 -2.06 22.59 -4.95
CA GLU A 79 -1.37 23.89 -4.93
C GLU A 79 -0.42 23.99 -6.12
N THR A 80 -0.43 25.13 -6.79
CA THR A 80 0.56 25.41 -7.83
C THR A 80 1.94 25.60 -7.23
N LEU A 81 2.96 25.13 -7.92
CA LEU A 81 4.34 25.19 -7.43
C LEU A 81 4.83 26.63 -7.26
N ASP A 82 4.46 27.51 -8.19
CA ASP A 82 4.95 28.90 -8.26
C ASP A 82 4.33 29.80 -7.19
N THR A 83 3.01 29.81 -7.12
CA THR A 83 2.25 30.77 -6.30
C THR A 83 1.61 30.11 -5.08
N LYS A 84 1.68 28.80 -4.98
CA LYS A 84 0.97 28.00 -3.97
C LYS A 84 -0.54 28.29 -3.92
N ALA A 85 -1.08 28.72 -5.04
CA ALA A 85 -2.50 28.98 -5.19
C ALA A 85 -3.28 27.66 -5.27
N PRO A 86 -4.39 27.53 -4.56
CA PRO A 86 -5.24 26.36 -4.68
C PRO A 86 -5.85 26.33 -6.08
N THR A 87 -5.67 25.20 -6.77
CA THR A 87 -6.21 24.96 -8.11
C THR A 87 -7.02 23.68 -8.09
N GLN A 88 -8.27 23.77 -8.51
CA GLN A 88 -9.13 22.63 -8.64
C GLN A 88 -8.83 21.92 -9.96
N LEU A 89 -8.58 20.61 -9.89
CA LEU A 89 -8.15 19.83 -11.05
C LEU A 89 -9.19 19.85 -12.18
N ALA A 90 -10.48 19.79 -11.83
CA ALA A 90 -11.57 19.86 -12.80
C ALA A 90 -11.52 21.11 -13.70
N SER A 91 -11.01 22.23 -13.21
CA SER A 91 -10.88 23.45 -14.00
C SER A 91 -9.87 23.30 -15.15
N LEU A 92 -8.91 22.40 -15.03
CA LEU A 92 -7.87 22.18 -16.03
C LEU A 92 -8.36 21.37 -17.24
N TRP A 93 -9.34 20.47 -17.05
CA TRP A 93 -9.86 19.64 -18.16
C TRP A 93 -11.19 20.13 -18.74
N ALA A 94 -11.72 21.24 -18.27
CA ALA A 94 -13.02 21.77 -18.69
C ALA A 94 -13.15 22.04 -20.20
N GLY A 95 -12.07 22.24 -20.93
CA GLY A 95 -12.08 22.50 -22.35
C GLY A 95 -11.01 21.79 -23.15
N LYS A 96 -10.19 20.96 -22.52
CA LYS A 96 -9.07 20.26 -23.17
C LYS A 96 -8.64 19.01 -22.39
N PRO A 97 -8.03 18.02 -23.08
CA PRO A 97 -7.44 16.88 -22.41
C PRO A 97 -6.30 17.31 -21.46
N VAL A 98 -6.18 16.62 -20.34
CA VAL A 98 -5.09 16.80 -19.37
C VAL A 98 -4.41 15.46 -19.12
N VAL A 99 -3.09 15.44 -19.15
CA VAL A 99 -2.26 14.29 -18.79
C VAL A 99 -1.64 14.57 -17.42
N LEU A 100 -1.93 13.72 -16.45
CA LEU A 100 -1.32 13.78 -15.12
C LEU A 100 -0.12 12.85 -15.07
N VAL A 101 1.01 13.38 -14.65
CA VAL A 101 2.23 12.60 -14.41
C VAL A 101 2.54 12.66 -12.92
N PHE A 102 2.63 11.48 -12.31
CA PHE A 102 2.97 11.34 -10.91
C PHE A 102 4.43 10.95 -10.77
N GLY A 103 5.13 11.57 -9.84
CA GLY A 103 6.53 11.29 -9.62
C GLY A 103 7.00 11.82 -8.27
N SER A 104 8.23 11.48 -7.95
CA SER A 104 8.92 11.96 -6.75
C SER A 104 10.25 12.62 -7.15
N TYR A 105 10.64 13.63 -6.39
CA TYR A 105 11.95 14.27 -6.56
C TYR A 105 13.10 13.48 -5.93
N THR A 106 12.81 12.34 -5.31
CA THR A 106 13.81 11.47 -4.66
C THR A 106 14.35 10.39 -5.56
#